data_66f6627637f708a78574fc738685e329
#
_entry.id   66f6627637f708a78574fc738685e329
#
_cell.length_a   1.000
_cell.length_b   1.000
_cell.length_c   1.000
_cell.angle_alpha   90.00
_cell.angle_beta   90.00
_cell.angle_gamma   90.00
#
_symmetry.space_group_name_H-M   'P 1'
#
loop_
_entity.id
_entity.type
_entity.pdbx_description
1 polymer ?
#
loop_
_entity_poly.entity_id
_entity_poly.type
_entity_poly.pdbx_seq_one_letter_code
_entity_poly.pdbx_strand_id
1 'polypeptide(L)'
;AGTKKGDSVVHLSLEDTFGLDGRIVFEAKNRALGIRETFEQIEGAMQNRDAQVGVAVFASQDQAPTAVPFQESDTKAIVVYNPDEGIDALRLAYMWARTKVRQELASNAGFDIDVARVSALVDEARQGLAVATTIKGNHTKAKNAIEKATEGVDDLVGKVREVLDKLADELASTSDDG
;
A
#
# COMPACT_ATOMS: atom_id res chain seq x y z
N ALA A 1 11.81 15.02 -27.41
CA ALA A 1 11.38 15.33 -26.05
C ALA A 1 10.44 14.20 -25.60
N GLY A 2 10.96 13.24 -24.80
CA GLY A 2 10.17 12.14 -24.27
C GLY A 2 9.18 12.67 -23.25
N THR A 3 7.91 12.38 -23.43
CA THR A 3 6.87 12.63 -22.42
C THR A 3 7.21 11.77 -21.20
N LYS A 4 7.66 12.37 -20.11
CA LYS A 4 7.90 11.67 -18.85
C LYS A 4 6.55 11.24 -18.29
N LYS A 5 6.16 9.99 -18.53
CA LYS A 5 4.97 9.39 -17.95
C LYS A 5 5.24 9.08 -16.49
N GLY A 6 4.40 9.59 -15.60
CA GLY A 6 4.29 9.11 -14.24
C GLY A 6 4.73 10.06 -13.13
N ASP A 7 5.47 11.12 -13.41
CA ASP A 7 5.94 12.05 -12.39
C ASP A 7 4.93 13.16 -12.17
N SER A 8 4.43 13.29 -10.95
CA SER A 8 3.63 14.43 -10.50
C SER A 8 4.48 15.28 -9.57
N VAL A 9 4.47 16.59 -9.77
CA VAL A 9 5.12 17.56 -8.86
C VAL A 9 4.03 18.32 -8.12
N VAL A 10 4.13 18.33 -6.81
CA VAL A 10 3.29 19.13 -5.92
C VAL A 10 4.10 20.34 -5.49
N HIS A 11 3.62 21.52 -5.83
CA HIS A 11 4.12 22.79 -5.31
C HIS A 11 3.37 23.11 -4.02
N LEU A 12 4.10 23.32 -2.94
CA LEU A 12 3.52 23.75 -1.68
C LEU A 12 3.20 25.26 -1.75
N SER A 13 2.21 25.69 -0.99
CA SER A 13 1.89 27.12 -0.93
C SER A 13 3.05 27.92 -0.34
N LEU A 14 3.27 29.15 -0.81
CA LEU A 14 4.28 30.04 -0.25
C LEU A 14 4.05 30.34 1.22
N GLU A 15 2.80 30.31 1.67
CA GLU A 15 2.43 30.45 3.08
C GLU A 15 2.95 29.26 3.92
N ASP A 16 2.90 28.06 3.38
CA ASP A 16 3.43 26.85 4.03
C ASP A 16 4.96 26.79 4.04
N THR A 17 5.62 27.46 3.12
CA THR A 17 7.05 27.34 2.87
C THR A 17 7.86 28.61 3.12
N PHE A 18 7.33 29.48 3.97
CA PHE A 18 8.02 30.73 4.38
C PHE A 18 8.35 31.65 3.20
N GLY A 19 7.53 31.61 2.14
CA GLY A 19 7.78 32.39 0.91
C GLY A 19 8.77 31.75 -0.07
N LEU A 20 9.25 30.53 0.21
CA LEU A 20 10.18 29.79 -0.64
C LEU A 20 9.47 28.77 -1.53
N ASP A 21 10.10 28.37 -2.63
CA ASP A 21 9.55 27.35 -3.55
C ASP A 21 9.80 25.95 -2.99
N GLY A 22 8.73 25.33 -2.46
CA GLY A 22 8.76 23.98 -1.91
C GLY A 22 8.09 23.00 -2.85
N ARG A 23 8.80 21.91 -3.20
CA ARG A 23 8.34 20.93 -4.17
C ARG A 23 8.49 19.50 -3.65
N ILE A 24 7.47 18.67 -3.93
CA ILE A 24 7.49 17.23 -3.72
C ILE A 24 7.27 16.56 -5.06
N VAL A 25 8.12 15.60 -5.43
CA VAL A 25 7.90 14.77 -6.61
C VAL A 25 7.32 13.42 -6.21
N PHE A 26 6.22 13.01 -6.86
CA PHE A 26 5.64 11.69 -6.76
C PHE A 26 5.89 10.92 -8.05
N GLU A 27 6.45 9.73 -7.92
CA GLU A 27 6.76 8.87 -9.05
C GLU A 27 6.00 7.53 -8.95
N ALA A 28 5.04 7.32 -9.87
CA ALA A 28 4.27 6.09 -9.91
C ALA A 28 5.09 4.92 -10.47
N LYS A 29 5.06 3.79 -9.80
CA LYS A 29 5.75 2.55 -10.17
C LYS A 29 4.75 1.45 -10.48
N ASN A 30 4.87 0.85 -11.65
CA ASN A 30 3.99 -0.20 -12.14
C ASN A 30 4.68 -1.56 -12.30
N ARG A 31 5.87 -1.71 -11.75
CA ARG A 31 6.65 -2.96 -11.75
C ARG A 31 7.39 -3.14 -10.44
N ALA A 32 7.76 -4.37 -10.13
CA ALA A 32 8.64 -4.65 -9.00
C ALA A 32 10.03 -4.04 -9.21
N LEU A 33 10.55 -3.40 -8.17
CA LEU A 33 11.87 -2.77 -8.13
C LEU A 33 12.59 -3.16 -6.84
N GLY A 34 13.93 -3.18 -6.88
CA GLY A 34 14.73 -3.24 -5.66
C GLY A 34 14.76 -1.89 -4.94
N ILE A 35 15.04 -1.90 -3.62
CA ILE A 35 15.05 -0.69 -2.80
C ILE A 35 16.09 0.33 -3.30
N ARG A 36 17.27 -0.12 -3.68
CA ARG A 36 18.33 0.74 -4.20
C ARG A 36 17.93 1.40 -5.52
N GLU A 37 17.41 0.61 -6.47
CA GLU A 37 16.94 1.11 -7.76
C GLU A 37 15.81 2.14 -7.58
N THR A 38 14.90 1.86 -6.64
CA THR A 38 13.81 2.79 -6.31
C THR A 38 14.34 4.14 -5.83
N PHE A 39 15.29 4.14 -4.89
CA PHE A 39 15.86 5.38 -4.37
C PHE A 39 16.73 6.12 -5.39
N GLU A 40 17.44 5.43 -6.27
CA GLU A 40 18.19 6.05 -7.38
C GLU A 40 17.22 6.74 -8.37
N GLN A 41 16.08 6.12 -8.68
CA GLN A 41 15.06 6.73 -9.55
C GLN A 41 14.39 7.94 -8.90
N ILE A 42 14.05 7.87 -7.60
CA ILE A 42 13.52 9.03 -6.86
C ILE A 42 14.52 10.18 -6.88
N GLU A 43 15.79 9.92 -6.61
CA GLU A 43 16.85 10.92 -6.63
C GLU A 43 16.95 11.63 -7.99
N GLY A 44 16.93 10.86 -9.07
CA GLY A 44 16.92 11.41 -10.42
C GLY A 44 15.66 12.24 -10.71
N ALA A 45 14.50 11.84 -10.19
CA ALA A 45 13.27 12.61 -10.33
C ALA A 45 13.32 13.92 -9.53
N MET A 46 13.85 13.90 -8.30
CA MET A 46 14.05 15.09 -7.47
C MET A 46 14.96 16.10 -8.17
N GLN A 47 16.11 15.66 -8.67
CA GLN A 47 17.05 16.52 -9.40
C GLN A 47 16.43 17.11 -10.66
N ASN A 48 15.69 16.31 -11.45
CA ASN A 48 15.04 16.77 -12.68
C ASN A 48 13.92 17.78 -12.46
N ARG A 49 13.34 17.83 -11.26
CA ARG A 49 12.19 18.67 -10.90
C ARG A 49 12.54 19.75 -9.89
N ASP A 50 13.79 19.79 -9.46
CA ASP A 50 14.25 20.69 -8.39
C ASP A 50 13.37 20.57 -7.14
N ALA A 51 13.08 19.30 -6.75
CA ALA A 51 12.23 18.97 -5.63
C ALA A 51 13.07 18.58 -4.41
N GLN A 52 12.67 19.05 -3.23
CA GLN A 52 13.33 18.74 -1.96
C GLN A 52 13.06 17.33 -1.48
N VAL A 53 11.89 16.79 -1.83
CA VAL A 53 11.44 15.47 -1.35
C VAL A 53 10.87 14.65 -2.50
N GLY A 54 11.15 13.35 -2.50
CA GLY A 54 10.64 12.41 -3.49
C GLY A 54 9.91 11.22 -2.88
N VAL A 55 8.82 10.79 -3.51
CA VAL A 55 7.99 9.67 -3.08
C VAL A 55 7.74 8.73 -4.25
N ALA A 56 8.16 7.45 -4.12
CA ALA A 56 7.74 6.40 -5.05
C ALA A 56 6.40 5.83 -4.61
N VAL A 57 5.45 5.74 -5.52
CA VAL A 57 4.10 5.22 -5.28
C VAL A 57 3.94 3.91 -6.04
N PHE A 58 3.77 2.81 -5.31
CA PHE A 58 3.50 1.47 -5.86
C PHE A 58 2.02 1.14 -5.74
N ALA A 59 1.47 0.48 -6.75
CA ALA A 59 0.05 0.08 -6.76
C ALA A 59 -0.25 -1.12 -5.85
N SER A 60 0.77 -1.95 -5.54
CA SER A 60 0.62 -3.13 -4.70
C SER A 60 1.86 -3.40 -3.85
N GLN A 61 1.67 -4.11 -2.74
CA GLN A 61 2.74 -4.52 -1.84
C GLN A 61 3.74 -5.47 -2.53
N ASP A 62 3.30 -6.30 -3.47
CA ASP A 62 4.15 -7.25 -4.20
C ASP A 62 5.16 -6.57 -5.12
N GLN A 63 4.87 -5.34 -5.54
CA GLN A 63 5.76 -4.54 -6.40
C GLN A 63 6.71 -3.67 -5.57
N ALA A 64 6.31 -3.32 -4.35
CA ALA A 64 7.09 -2.43 -3.50
C ALA A 64 8.27 -3.17 -2.83
N PRO A 65 9.46 -2.56 -2.76
CA PRO A 65 10.63 -3.15 -2.11
C PRO A 65 10.60 -2.97 -0.58
N THR A 66 9.43 -2.98 0.03
CA THR A 66 9.20 -2.78 1.46
C THR A 66 8.12 -3.72 1.95
N ALA A 67 8.21 -4.16 3.21
CA ALA A 67 7.20 -5.01 3.83
C ALA A 67 6.04 -4.22 4.47
N VAL A 68 6.13 -2.89 4.49
CA VAL A 68 5.15 -1.99 5.11
C VAL A 68 4.58 -1.01 4.08
N PRO A 69 3.34 -0.52 4.26
CA PRO A 69 2.71 0.34 3.27
C PRO A 69 3.35 1.73 3.15
N PHE A 70 4.17 2.14 4.12
CA PHE A 70 4.94 3.39 4.07
C PHE A 70 6.30 3.19 4.72
N GLN A 71 7.35 3.58 4.01
CA GLN A 71 8.74 3.57 4.49
C GLN A 71 9.47 4.81 3.99
N GLU A 72 10.14 5.52 4.88
CA GLU A 72 10.95 6.69 4.54
C GLU A 72 12.44 6.44 4.76
N SER A 73 13.26 7.25 4.08
CA SER A 73 14.71 7.33 4.25
C SER A 73 15.18 8.72 3.84
N ASP A 74 15.58 9.52 4.81
CA ASP A 74 16.01 10.91 4.64
C ASP A 74 14.93 11.79 3.95
N THR A 75 15.16 12.20 2.70
CA THR A 75 14.24 13.00 1.89
C THR A 75 13.43 12.16 0.90
N LYS A 76 13.49 10.83 0.99
CA LYS A 76 12.84 9.90 0.08
C LYS A 76 11.89 8.99 0.82
N ALA A 77 10.78 8.62 0.18
CA ALA A 77 9.86 7.63 0.74
C ALA A 77 9.34 6.68 -0.34
N ILE A 78 8.89 5.54 0.14
CA ILE A 78 8.16 4.53 -0.63
C ILE A 78 6.79 4.39 0.01
N VAL A 79 5.74 4.45 -0.79
CA VAL A 79 4.37 4.23 -0.34
C VAL A 79 3.67 3.23 -1.26
N VAL A 80 2.87 2.36 -0.65
CA VAL A 80 1.94 1.49 -1.36
C VAL A 80 0.56 2.12 -1.30
N TYR A 81 -0.01 2.40 -2.46
CA TYR A 81 -1.35 2.95 -2.61
C TYR A 81 -2.20 2.04 -3.50
N ASN A 82 -3.11 1.33 -2.86
CA ASN A 82 -4.16 0.57 -3.53
C ASN A 82 -5.49 1.32 -3.31
N PRO A 83 -6.17 1.79 -4.38
CA PRO A 83 -7.45 2.49 -4.25
C PRO A 83 -8.51 1.72 -3.46
N ASP A 84 -8.52 0.38 -3.54
CA ASP A 84 -9.47 -0.49 -2.86
C ASP A 84 -9.22 -0.56 -1.34
N GLU A 85 -8.02 -0.22 -0.89
CA GLU A 85 -7.62 -0.22 0.52
C GLU A 85 -7.71 1.14 1.19
N GLY A 86 -8.01 2.18 0.43
CA GLY A 86 -8.14 3.56 0.90
C GLY A 86 -6.89 4.41 0.71
N ILE A 87 -6.98 5.69 1.09
CA ILE A 87 -5.99 6.73 0.79
C ILE A 87 -4.98 6.97 1.93
N ASP A 88 -5.12 6.31 3.07
CA ASP A 88 -4.43 6.71 4.31
C ASP A 88 -2.90 6.63 4.20
N ALA A 89 -2.35 5.60 3.54
CA ALA A 89 -0.91 5.48 3.34
C ALA A 89 -0.36 6.61 2.45
N LEU A 90 -1.06 6.95 1.37
CA LEU A 90 -0.68 8.05 0.48
C LEU A 90 -0.81 9.40 1.20
N ARG A 91 -1.85 9.58 2.01
CA ARG A 91 -2.03 10.78 2.85
C ARG A 91 -0.90 10.94 3.85
N LEU A 92 -0.50 9.85 4.52
CA LEU A 92 0.65 9.87 5.43
C LEU A 92 1.93 10.27 4.68
N ALA A 93 2.20 9.67 3.51
CA ALA A 93 3.36 9.99 2.68
C ALA A 93 3.39 11.47 2.29
N TYR A 94 2.24 12.05 1.91
CA TYR A 94 2.12 13.47 1.60
C TYR A 94 2.40 14.36 2.81
N MET A 95 1.80 14.04 3.98
CA MET A 95 1.99 14.82 5.21
C MET A 95 3.45 14.78 5.67
N TRP A 96 4.08 13.60 5.60
CA TRP A 96 5.51 13.44 5.87
C TRP A 96 6.36 14.29 4.90
N ALA A 97 6.12 14.17 3.59
CA ALA A 97 6.87 14.88 2.57
C ALA A 97 6.74 16.40 2.71
N ARG A 98 5.52 16.91 2.94
CA ARG A 98 5.25 18.32 3.22
C ARG A 98 6.04 18.81 4.44
N THR A 99 6.09 18.01 5.50
CA THR A 99 6.85 18.35 6.70
C THR A 99 8.34 18.38 6.43
N LYS A 100 8.87 17.41 5.68
CA LYS A 100 10.30 17.37 5.30
C LYS A 100 10.70 18.58 4.47
N VAL A 101 9.90 18.96 3.46
CA VAL A 101 10.15 20.19 2.68
C VAL A 101 10.18 21.42 3.60
N ARG A 102 9.21 21.54 4.50
CA ARG A 102 9.18 22.68 5.44
C ARG A 102 10.38 22.70 6.38
N GLN A 103 10.84 21.54 6.86
CA GLN A 103 12.03 21.44 7.71
C GLN A 103 13.29 21.90 6.98
N GLU A 104 13.48 21.44 5.73
CA GLU A 104 14.62 21.79 4.91
C GLU A 104 14.65 23.29 4.60
N LEU A 105 13.52 23.85 4.18
CA LEU A 105 13.39 25.27 3.88
C LEU A 105 13.51 26.14 5.13
N ALA A 106 12.94 25.74 6.27
CA ALA A 106 13.05 26.45 7.53
C ALA A 106 14.50 26.48 8.04
N SER A 107 15.21 25.36 7.96
CA SER A 107 16.62 25.27 8.33
C SER A 107 17.48 26.26 7.52
N ASN A 108 17.22 26.34 6.23
CA ASN A 108 17.91 27.27 5.32
C ASN A 108 17.53 28.74 5.58
N ALA A 109 16.33 29.01 6.10
CA ALA A 109 15.82 30.34 6.40
C ALA A 109 16.03 30.77 7.89
N GLY A 110 16.61 29.89 8.72
CA GLY A 110 16.88 30.17 10.14
C GLY A 110 15.66 30.07 11.05
N PHE A 111 14.62 29.37 10.63
CA PHE A 111 13.45 29.07 11.47
C PHE A 111 13.61 27.74 12.20
N ASP A 112 13.07 27.67 13.45
CA ASP A 112 13.05 26.45 14.23
C ASP A 112 11.68 25.75 14.09
N ILE A 113 11.71 24.45 13.73
CA ILE A 113 10.53 23.58 13.68
C ILE A 113 10.77 22.44 14.67
N ASP A 114 9.78 22.11 15.49
CA ASP A 114 9.83 20.94 16.39
C ASP A 114 9.81 19.63 15.57
N VAL A 115 10.97 19.31 15.03
CA VAL A 115 11.22 18.12 14.21
C VAL A 115 10.92 16.84 14.99
N ALA A 116 11.27 16.81 16.29
CA ALA A 116 11.11 15.62 17.12
C ALA A 116 9.63 15.24 17.29
N ARG A 117 8.80 16.23 17.54
CA ARG A 117 7.34 16.02 17.69
C ARG A 117 6.69 15.54 16.40
N VAL A 118 7.09 16.12 15.25
CA VAL A 118 6.54 15.71 13.96
C VAL A 118 6.99 14.29 13.60
N SER A 119 8.27 13.97 13.81
CA SER A 119 8.79 12.62 13.58
C SER A 119 8.06 11.58 14.43
N ALA A 120 7.81 11.87 15.70
CA ALA A 120 7.07 10.96 16.59
C ALA A 120 5.65 10.68 16.07
N LEU A 121 4.93 11.70 15.60
CA LEU A 121 3.58 11.52 15.03
C LEU A 121 3.58 10.72 13.72
N VAL A 122 4.58 10.90 12.88
CA VAL A 122 4.78 10.11 11.65
C VAL A 122 5.03 8.66 12.01
N ASP A 123 5.89 8.40 12.99
CA ASP A 123 6.20 7.04 13.46
C ASP A 123 4.98 6.34 14.04
N GLU A 124 4.17 7.03 14.85
CA GLU A 124 2.93 6.50 15.39
C GLU A 124 1.93 6.14 14.27
N ALA A 125 1.74 7.03 13.30
CA ALA A 125 0.87 6.77 12.15
C ALA A 125 1.38 5.60 11.29
N ARG A 126 2.68 5.49 11.07
CA ARG A 126 3.31 4.36 10.36
C ARG A 126 3.07 3.03 11.06
N GLN A 127 3.23 2.99 12.38
CA GLN A 127 2.95 1.79 13.19
C GLN A 127 1.48 1.40 13.08
N GLY A 128 0.57 2.35 13.17
CA GLY A 128 -0.87 2.12 13.00
C GLY A 128 -1.21 1.51 11.63
N LEU A 129 -0.61 2.02 10.56
CA LEU A 129 -0.80 1.47 9.21
C LEU A 129 -0.25 0.05 9.06
N ALA A 130 0.90 -0.26 9.65
CA ALA A 130 1.48 -1.60 9.62
C ALA A 130 0.58 -2.62 10.33
N VAL A 131 0.03 -2.25 11.50
CA VAL A 131 -0.94 -3.08 12.24
C VAL A 131 -2.21 -3.30 11.42
N ALA A 132 -2.77 -2.24 10.83
CA ALA A 132 -3.98 -2.34 9.99
C ALA A 132 -3.76 -3.27 8.78
N THR A 133 -2.61 -3.21 8.13
CA THR A 133 -2.24 -4.10 7.01
C THR A 133 -2.16 -5.56 7.47
N THR A 134 -1.56 -5.82 8.64
CA THR A 134 -1.49 -7.16 9.22
C THR A 134 -2.89 -7.72 9.51
N ILE A 135 -3.78 -6.92 10.10
CA ILE A 135 -5.17 -7.32 10.38
C ILE A 135 -5.91 -7.63 9.08
N LYS A 136 -5.81 -6.78 8.05
CA LYS A 136 -6.43 -7.02 6.74
C LYS A 136 -5.93 -8.33 6.10
N GLY A 137 -4.61 -8.57 6.13
CA GLY A 137 -4.01 -9.81 5.63
C GLY A 137 -4.54 -11.06 6.34
N ASN A 138 -4.67 -11.03 7.67
CA ASN A 138 -5.24 -12.12 8.46
C ASN A 138 -6.72 -12.33 8.15
N HIS A 139 -7.49 -11.25 7.95
CA HIS A 139 -8.90 -11.32 7.57
C HIS A 139 -9.09 -11.99 6.21
N THR A 140 -8.25 -11.64 5.22
CA THR A 140 -8.27 -12.28 3.89
C THR A 140 -7.95 -13.78 3.98
N LYS A 141 -6.94 -14.17 4.79
CA LYS A 141 -6.62 -15.59 5.02
C LYS A 141 -7.79 -16.35 5.66
N ALA A 142 -8.44 -15.75 6.66
CA ALA A 142 -9.60 -16.34 7.33
C ALA A 142 -10.78 -16.51 6.35
N LYS A 143 -11.06 -15.49 5.52
CA LYS A 143 -12.09 -15.56 4.47
C LYS A 143 -11.83 -16.74 3.52
N ASN A 144 -10.62 -16.85 2.98
CA ASN A 144 -10.24 -17.92 2.05
C ASN A 144 -10.33 -19.31 2.72
N ALA A 145 -10.03 -19.42 4.01
CA ALA A 145 -10.17 -20.67 4.75
C ALA A 145 -11.65 -21.07 4.92
N ILE A 146 -12.52 -20.11 5.19
CA ILE A 146 -13.96 -20.31 5.28
C ILE A 146 -14.54 -20.76 3.93
N GLU A 147 -14.15 -20.11 2.84
CA GLU A 147 -14.60 -20.48 1.48
C GLU A 147 -14.22 -21.94 1.15
N LYS A 148 -12.95 -22.33 1.39
CA LYS A 148 -12.51 -23.72 1.20
C LYS A 148 -13.25 -24.73 2.09
N ALA A 149 -13.56 -24.35 3.33
CA ALA A 149 -14.34 -25.22 4.21
C ALA A 149 -15.78 -25.38 3.70
N THR A 150 -16.38 -24.32 3.17
CA THR A 150 -17.73 -24.36 2.57
C THR A 150 -17.75 -25.28 1.34
N GLU A 151 -16.78 -25.14 0.43
CA GLU A 151 -16.63 -26.03 -0.73
C GLU A 151 -16.49 -27.50 -0.31
N GLY A 152 -15.71 -27.78 0.74
CA GLY A 152 -15.59 -29.15 1.28
C GLY A 152 -16.87 -29.71 1.86
N VAL A 153 -17.69 -28.87 2.48
CA VAL A 153 -19.03 -29.28 2.98
C VAL A 153 -19.96 -29.57 1.81
N ASP A 154 -19.97 -28.74 0.77
CA ASP A 154 -20.81 -28.95 -0.42
C ASP A 154 -20.45 -30.25 -1.14
N ASP A 155 -19.14 -30.55 -1.27
CA ASP A 155 -18.65 -31.82 -1.82
C ASP A 155 -19.13 -33.04 -1.00
N LEU A 156 -19.07 -32.94 0.33
CA LEU A 156 -19.56 -34.01 1.21
C LEU A 156 -21.08 -34.24 1.07
N VAL A 157 -21.84 -33.15 1.03
CA VAL A 157 -23.30 -33.22 0.81
C VAL A 157 -23.62 -33.85 -0.55
N GLY A 158 -22.87 -33.50 -1.59
CA GLY A 158 -22.98 -34.12 -2.92
C GLY A 158 -22.77 -35.64 -2.86
N LYS A 159 -21.68 -36.08 -2.22
CA LYS A 159 -21.40 -37.52 -2.04
C LYS A 159 -22.47 -38.25 -1.25
N VAL A 160 -23.00 -37.62 -0.19
CA VAL A 160 -24.11 -38.23 0.59
C VAL A 160 -25.36 -38.40 -0.27
N ARG A 161 -25.72 -37.43 -1.10
CA ARG A 161 -26.85 -37.53 -2.04
C ARG A 161 -26.64 -38.66 -3.04
N GLU A 162 -25.47 -38.77 -3.65
CA GLU A 162 -25.16 -39.89 -4.56
C GLU A 162 -25.32 -41.29 -3.90
N VAL A 163 -24.92 -41.41 -2.63
CA VAL A 163 -25.07 -42.66 -1.89
C VAL A 163 -26.55 -42.94 -1.59
N LEU A 164 -27.33 -41.93 -1.25
CA LEU A 164 -28.76 -42.06 -1.00
C LEU A 164 -29.53 -42.44 -2.27
N ASP A 165 -29.17 -41.87 -3.42
CA ASP A 165 -29.77 -42.20 -4.71
C ASP A 165 -29.49 -43.68 -5.07
N LYS A 166 -28.26 -44.16 -4.91
CA LYS A 166 -27.88 -45.57 -5.12
C LYS A 166 -28.65 -46.52 -4.18
N LEU A 167 -28.81 -46.12 -2.93
CA LEU A 167 -29.63 -46.91 -1.95
C LEU A 167 -31.09 -46.98 -2.38
N ALA A 168 -31.64 -45.87 -2.89
CA ALA A 168 -33.02 -45.87 -3.39
C ALA A 168 -33.20 -46.77 -4.59
N ASP A 169 -32.26 -46.79 -5.52
CA ASP A 169 -32.26 -47.64 -6.72
C ASP A 169 -32.16 -49.14 -6.33
N GLU A 170 -31.31 -49.51 -5.40
CA GLU A 170 -31.16 -50.86 -4.89
C GLU A 170 -32.46 -51.38 -4.20
N LEU A 171 -33.08 -50.51 -3.40
CA LEU A 171 -34.32 -50.85 -2.73
C LEU A 171 -35.49 -51.02 -3.73
N ALA A 172 -35.53 -50.23 -4.79
CA ALA A 172 -36.54 -50.38 -5.83
C ALA A 172 -36.36 -51.69 -6.63
N SER A 173 -35.11 -52.04 -6.95
CA SER A 173 -34.82 -53.30 -7.69
C SER A 173 -35.17 -54.57 -6.90
N THR A 174 -35.00 -54.53 -5.58
CA THR A 174 -35.38 -55.69 -4.70
C THR A 174 -36.87 -55.82 -4.50
N SER A 175 -37.69 -54.83 -4.82
CA SER A 175 -39.16 -54.88 -4.69
C SER A 175 -39.87 -55.50 -5.92
N ASP A 176 -39.20 -55.58 -7.08
CA ASP A 176 -39.73 -56.09 -8.34
C ASP A 176 -39.52 -57.62 -8.51
N ASP A 177 -38.71 -58.29 -7.68
CA ASP A 177 -38.42 -59.75 -7.72
C ASP A 177 -39.22 -60.55 -6.74
N GLY A 178 -40.25 -60.04 -6.10
CA GLY A 178 -41.18 -60.73 -5.14
C GLY A 178 -42.58 -60.82 -5.69
#